data_a8a8342ddbc27e299dba3e31d22e2f7a
#
_entry.id   a8a8342ddbc27e299dba3e31d22e2f7a
#
_cell.length_a   1.000
_cell.length_b   1.000
_cell.length_c   1.000
_cell.angle_alpha   90.00
_cell.angle_beta   90.00
_cell.angle_gamma   90.00
#
_symmetry.space_group_name_H-M   'P 1'
#
loop_
_entity.id
_entity.type
_entity.pdbx_description
1 polymer ?
#
loop_
_entity_poly.entity_id
_entity_poly.type
_entity_poly.pdbx_seq_one_letter_code
_entity_poly.pdbx_strand_id
1 'polypeptide(L)'
;QLKVTDQGVTITAPTEAGVFYGIQTLRKSLPIALGADVALPAVEIKDAPRFGYRGAHFDVSRHFFTIDEVKTYIDMLALHNMNRLHWHITDDQGWRLEIKKYPKLTEIGSQRSGTVIGRNSGEYDNTPYGGFYTQEQAKEIVDYAAERYITVVPEIDLPGHMLAALAAYPELGCTGGPYEVWRQWGVADDVLCAGNDQVLKFLEDVYGELIEIFPSEYIHVGGDECPKVRWEKCPKCQARIKALGLKSDKNHSKEERLQSFVINHIEKFLNDHGRQIIGWDEILEGGLAPNATVM
;
A
#
# COMPACT_ATOMS: atom_id res chain seq x y z
N GLN A 1 -2.03 31.29 -8.84
CA GLN A 1 -1.81 32.63 -8.30
C GLN A 1 -2.80 32.92 -7.18
N LEU A 2 -2.31 33.42 -6.04
CA LEU A 2 -3.12 33.95 -4.95
C LEU A 2 -2.78 35.45 -4.80
N LYS A 3 -3.77 36.30 -4.79
CA LYS A 3 -3.59 37.73 -4.67
C LYS A 3 -4.50 38.29 -3.55
N VAL A 4 -3.91 39.01 -2.63
CA VAL A 4 -4.60 39.71 -1.54
C VAL A 4 -4.44 41.23 -1.78
N THR A 5 -5.54 41.92 -1.79
CA THR A 5 -5.63 43.40 -1.96
C THR A 5 -6.60 43.98 -0.95
N ASP A 6 -6.73 45.30 -0.91
CA ASP A 6 -7.77 45.99 -0.16
C ASP A 6 -9.21 45.67 -0.66
N GLN A 7 -9.36 45.15 -1.88
CA GLN A 7 -10.62 44.74 -2.48
C GLN A 7 -10.98 43.26 -2.19
N GLY A 8 -10.09 42.48 -1.63
CA GLY A 8 -10.34 41.08 -1.29
C GLY A 8 -9.25 40.14 -1.71
N VAL A 9 -9.58 38.82 -1.66
CA VAL A 9 -8.68 37.71 -2.02
C VAL A 9 -9.14 37.07 -3.32
N THR A 10 -8.23 36.91 -4.25
CA THR A 10 -8.45 36.21 -5.53
C THR A 10 -7.50 35.04 -5.70
N ILE A 11 -8.03 33.87 -6.07
CA ILE A 11 -7.24 32.69 -6.43
C ILE A 11 -7.53 32.33 -7.88
N THR A 12 -6.50 32.22 -8.69
CA THR A 12 -6.58 31.86 -10.12
C THR A 12 -5.64 30.70 -10.42
N ALA A 13 -6.14 29.69 -11.10
CA ALA A 13 -5.35 28.55 -11.55
C ALA A 13 -5.91 27.97 -12.85
N PRO A 14 -5.12 27.22 -13.63
CA PRO A 14 -5.58 26.57 -14.85
C PRO A 14 -6.47 25.36 -14.60
N THR A 15 -6.47 24.80 -13.36
CA THR A 15 -7.24 23.62 -12.97
C THR A 15 -7.91 23.83 -11.62
N GLU A 16 -8.98 23.08 -11.35
CA GLU A 16 -9.64 23.06 -10.05
C GLU A 16 -8.70 22.64 -8.92
N ALA A 17 -7.84 21.63 -9.16
CA ALA A 17 -6.80 21.23 -8.21
C ALA A 17 -5.86 22.39 -7.87
N GLY A 18 -5.50 23.21 -8.85
CA GLY A 18 -4.69 24.41 -8.64
C GLY A 18 -5.39 25.45 -7.77
N VAL A 19 -6.71 25.62 -7.94
CA VAL A 19 -7.53 26.49 -7.06
C VAL A 19 -7.55 25.93 -5.64
N PHE A 20 -7.75 24.61 -5.49
CA PHE A 20 -7.71 23.93 -4.20
C PHE A 20 -6.37 24.16 -3.48
N TYR A 21 -5.24 24.01 -4.17
CA TYR A 21 -3.91 24.28 -3.59
C TYR A 21 -3.74 25.75 -3.19
N GLY A 22 -4.29 26.68 -3.95
CA GLY A 22 -4.33 28.10 -3.58
C GLY A 22 -5.12 28.33 -2.29
N ILE A 23 -6.25 27.63 -2.12
CA ILE A 23 -7.05 27.67 -0.88
C ILE A 23 -6.24 27.12 0.30
N GLN A 24 -5.49 26.03 0.12
CA GLN A 24 -4.64 25.49 1.19
C GLN A 24 -3.51 26.47 1.57
N THR A 25 -2.96 27.20 0.60
CA THR A 25 -1.98 28.27 0.86
C THR A 25 -2.61 29.41 1.69
N LEU A 26 -3.81 29.83 1.33
CA LEU A 26 -4.56 30.82 2.12
C LEU A 26 -4.85 30.31 3.54
N ARG A 27 -5.35 29.09 3.69
CA ARG A 27 -5.61 28.48 5.01
C ARG A 27 -4.40 28.51 5.93
N LYS A 28 -3.21 28.18 5.39
CA LYS A 28 -1.94 28.20 6.17
C LYS A 28 -1.49 29.59 6.58
N SER A 29 -1.97 30.65 5.91
CA SER A 29 -1.68 32.04 6.29
C SER A 29 -2.64 32.62 7.34
N LEU A 30 -3.71 31.88 7.66
CA LEU A 30 -4.66 32.29 8.70
C LEU A 30 -4.12 31.94 10.10
N PRO A 31 -4.41 32.76 11.13
CA PRO A 31 -4.05 32.45 12.50
C PRO A 31 -4.82 31.22 13.00
N ILE A 32 -4.20 30.45 13.89
CA ILE A 32 -4.83 29.25 14.48
C ILE A 32 -5.93 29.60 15.49
N ALA A 33 -5.89 30.82 16.05
CA ALA A 33 -6.89 31.28 17.03
C ALA A 33 -8.26 31.52 16.38
N LEU A 34 -9.28 30.85 16.90
CA LEU A 34 -10.67 31.03 16.46
C LEU A 34 -11.23 32.38 16.97
N GLY A 35 -12.01 33.05 16.10
CA GLY A 35 -12.79 34.25 16.49
C GLY A 35 -12.00 35.54 16.54
N ALA A 36 -10.77 35.59 16.06
CA ALA A 36 -10.04 36.86 15.89
C ALA A 36 -10.28 37.49 14.51
N ASP A 37 -10.30 38.79 14.47
CA ASP A 37 -10.22 39.54 13.20
C ASP A 37 -8.85 39.23 12.55
N VAL A 38 -8.89 38.89 11.26
CA VAL A 38 -7.67 38.53 10.52
C VAL A 38 -7.33 39.66 9.56
N ALA A 39 -6.17 40.27 9.74
CA ALA A 39 -5.59 41.17 8.77
C ALA A 39 -4.56 40.42 7.91
N LEU A 40 -4.84 40.26 6.64
CA LEU A 40 -3.89 39.70 5.68
C LEU A 40 -3.11 40.84 5.00
N PRO A 41 -1.77 40.78 4.93
CA PRO A 41 -1.04 41.78 4.17
C PRO A 41 -1.33 41.68 2.69
N ALA A 42 -1.31 42.81 1.99
CA ALA A 42 -1.40 42.82 0.54
C ALA A 42 -0.20 42.03 -0.04
N VAL A 43 -0.48 40.98 -0.80
CA VAL A 43 0.53 40.08 -1.34
C VAL A 43 0.09 39.44 -2.64
N GLU A 44 1.01 39.16 -3.52
CA GLU A 44 0.84 38.31 -4.69
C GLU A 44 1.78 37.11 -4.61
N ILE A 45 1.20 35.91 -4.60
CA ILE A 45 1.91 34.63 -4.59
C ILE A 45 1.68 33.93 -5.93
N LYS A 46 2.75 33.61 -6.63
CA LYS A 46 2.77 32.76 -7.83
C LYS A 46 3.52 31.49 -7.50
N ASP A 47 2.84 30.36 -7.55
CA ASP A 47 3.41 29.07 -7.16
C ASP A 47 2.90 27.97 -8.07
N ALA A 48 3.71 26.91 -8.19
CA ALA A 48 3.37 25.67 -8.88
C ALA A 48 4.12 24.49 -8.24
N PRO A 49 3.51 23.31 -8.20
CA PRO A 49 4.22 22.13 -7.72
C PRO A 49 5.47 21.84 -8.57
N ARG A 50 6.59 21.58 -7.89
CA ARG A 50 7.83 21.18 -8.57
C ARG A 50 7.77 19.75 -9.09
N PHE A 51 7.05 18.86 -8.36
CA PHE A 51 6.92 17.44 -8.70
C PHE A 51 5.45 17.10 -8.95
N GLY A 52 5.19 16.28 -9.97
CA GLY A 52 3.87 15.76 -10.29
C GLY A 52 3.35 14.75 -9.26
N TYR A 53 4.24 13.90 -8.72
CA TYR A 53 3.95 12.95 -7.66
C TYR A 53 4.41 13.50 -6.31
N ARG A 54 3.48 13.71 -5.37
CA ARG A 54 3.74 14.21 -4.02
C ARG A 54 2.91 13.39 -3.05
N GLY A 55 3.49 12.34 -2.51
CA GLY A 55 2.79 11.37 -1.69
C GLY A 55 3.35 11.21 -0.30
N ALA A 56 2.60 10.54 0.54
CA ALA A 56 3.06 9.98 1.79
C ALA A 56 2.49 8.58 1.98
N HIS A 57 3.29 7.73 2.59
CA HIS A 57 2.96 6.36 2.94
C HIS A 57 2.21 6.32 4.27
N PHE A 58 1.18 5.49 4.37
CA PHE A 58 0.43 5.26 5.59
C PHE A 58 0.23 3.76 5.83
N ASP A 59 0.95 3.21 6.79
CA ASP A 59 0.85 1.82 7.21
C ASP A 59 -0.29 1.67 8.22
N VAL A 60 -1.35 1.00 7.79
CA VAL A 60 -2.50 0.64 8.63
C VAL A 60 -2.55 -0.85 8.96
N SER A 61 -1.55 -1.60 8.49
CA SER A 61 -1.45 -3.04 8.70
C SER A 61 -0.83 -3.36 10.05
N ARG A 62 0.36 -2.82 10.36
CA ARG A 62 1.02 -3.06 11.65
C ARG A 62 0.17 -2.54 12.81
N HIS A 63 -0.52 -1.39 12.61
CA HIS A 63 -1.58 -0.91 13.50
C HIS A 63 -2.76 -0.43 12.67
N PHE A 64 -3.96 -0.86 13.06
CA PHE A 64 -5.19 -0.48 12.40
C PHE A 64 -5.61 0.93 12.81
N PHE A 65 -6.02 1.74 11.85
CA PHE A 65 -6.58 3.07 12.04
C PHE A 65 -8.02 3.11 11.53
N THR A 66 -8.88 3.79 12.26
CA THR A 66 -10.29 3.97 11.89
C THR A 66 -10.45 4.83 10.63
N ILE A 67 -11.60 4.77 10.00
CA ILE A 67 -11.93 5.63 8.83
C ILE A 67 -11.72 7.11 9.13
N ASP A 68 -12.10 7.57 10.32
CA ASP A 68 -11.97 8.98 10.73
C ASP A 68 -10.49 9.38 10.89
N GLU A 69 -9.65 8.48 11.38
CA GLU A 69 -8.20 8.71 11.46
C GLU A 69 -7.55 8.75 10.07
N VAL A 70 -7.96 7.86 9.15
CA VAL A 70 -7.50 7.89 7.76
C VAL A 70 -7.93 9.20 7.08
N LYS A 71 -9.17 9.65 7.28
CA LYS A 71 -9.64 10.95 6.77
C LYS A 71 -8.84 12.12 7.35
N THR A 72 -8.52 12.07 8.63
CA THR A 72 -7.66 13.08 9.27
C THR A 72 -6.27 13.12 8.61
N TYR A 73 -5.70 11.95 8.30
CA TYR A 73 -4.42 11.88 7.58
C TYR A 73 -4.52 12.48 6.17
N ILE A 74 -5.61 12.19 5.45
CA ILE A 74 -5.89 12.78 4.12
C ILE A 74 -6.01 14.31 4.22
N ASP A 75 -6.68 14.84 5.24
CA ASP A 75 -6.78 16.29 5.45
C ASP A 75 -5.40 16.94 5.70
N MET A 76 -4.51 16.26 6.42
CA MET A 76 -3.13 16.71 6.59
C MET A 76 -2.36 16.71 5.26
N LEU A 77 -2.52 15.67 4.45
CA LEU A 77 -1.92 15.62 3.11
C LEU A 77 -2.42 16.77 2.23
N ALA A 78 -3.73 17.03 2.26
CA ALA A 78 -4.35 18.12 1.52
C ALA A 78 -3.80 19.48 1.94
N LEU A 79 -3.65 19.72 3.25
CA LEU A 79 -3.07 20.96 3.79
C LEU A 79 -1.64 21.18 3.29
N HIS A 80 -0.88 20.12 3.06
CA HIS A 80 0.49 20.16 2.57
C HIS A 80 0.61 20.06 1.04
N ASN A 81 -0.49 20.18 0.30
CA ASN A 81 -0.53 20.11 -1.17
C ASN A 81 0.00 18.78 -1.72
N MET A 82 -0.11 17.70 -0.95
CA MET A 82 0.14 16.34 -1.43
C MET A 82 -1.00 15.90 -2.35
N ASN A 83 -0.71 15.01 -3.29
CA ASN A 83 -1.71 14.51 -4.23
C ASN A 83 -1.73 12.97 -4.34
N ARG A 84 -1.00 12.28 -3.49
CA ARG A 84 -1.00 10.81 -3.41
C ARG A 84 -1.03 10.38 -1.95
N LEU A 85 -1.89 9.39 -1.66
CA LEU A 85 -1.85 8.59 -0.44
C LEU A 85 -1.42 7.18 -0.84
N HIS A 86 -0.23 6.77 -0.43
CA HIS A 86 0.20 5.38 -0.51
C HIS A 86 -0.34 4.64 0.71
N TRP A 87 -1.35 3.81 0.52
CA TRP A 87 -2.08 3.14 1.58
C TRP A 87 -1.65 1.68 1.70
N HIS A 88 -0.81 1.40 2.67
CA HIS A 88 -0.26 0.07 2.97
C HIS A 88 -1.24 -0.70 3.85
N ILE A 89 -2.03 -1.56 3.22
CA ILE A 89 -3.22 -2.19 3.81
C ILE A 89 -3.07 -3.66 4.15
N THR A 90 -1.96 -4.28 3.79
CA THR A 90 -1.68 -5.68 4.13
C THR A 90 -0.23 -5.89 4.50
N ASP A 91 0.00 -6.74 5.51
CA ASP A 91 1.33 -7.13 5.97
C ASP A 91 1.24 -8.37 6.86
N ASP A 92 2.37 -8.85 7.38
CA ASP A 92 2.47 -9.99 8.29
C ASP A 92 1.60 -9.85 9.55
N GLN A 93 1.40 -8.59 10.03
CA GLN A 93 0.72 -8.28 11.28
C GLN A 93 -0.78 -8.02 11.11
N GLY A 94 -1.27 -7.99 9.88
CA GLY A 94 -2.69 -7.86 9.62
C GLY A 94 -3.07 -7.62 8.16
N TRP A 95 -4.13 -8.26 7.73
CA TRP A 95 -4.81 -7.99 6.48
C TRP A 95 -5.99 -7.05 6.73
N ARG A 96 -6.01 -5.85 6.10
CA ARG A 96 -6.97 -4.79 6.47
C ARG A 96 -8.04 -4.49 5.44
N LEU A 97 -8.12 -5.21 4.32
CA LEU A 97 -9.12 -4.97 3.28
C LEU A 97 -10.01 -6.20 3.09
N GLU A 98 -11.32 -6.01 3.08
CA GLU A 98 -12.28 -7.04 2.70
C GLU A 98 -12.07 -7.46 1.25
N ILE A 99 -11.90 -8.78 1.05
CA ILE A 99 -11.92 -9.43 -0.26
C ILE A 99 -13.07 -10.45 -0.21
N LYS A 100 -14.15 -10.18 -0.93
CA LYS A 100 -15.41 -10.98 -0.83
C LYS A 100 -15.19 -12.42 -1.21
N LYS A 101 -14.31 -12.69 -2.16
CA LYS A 101 -13.95 -14.04 -2.59
C LYS A 101 -13.16 -14.81 -1.54
N TYR A 102 -12.44 -14.11 -0.67
CA TYR A 102 -11.58 -14.69 0.36
C TYR A 102 -11.90 -14.14 1.77
N PRO A 103 -13.10 -14.44 2.33
CA PRO A 103 -13.59 -13.80 3.57
C PRO A 103 -12.69 -14.05 4.79
N LYS A 104 -11.99 -15.18 4.86
CA LYS A 104 -11.07 -15.45 5.96
C LYS A 104 -9.89 -14.48 6.04
N LEU A 105 -9.58 -13.74 4.96
CA LEU A 105 -8.55 -12.70 5.00
C LEU A 105 -8.87 -11.65 6.06
N THR A 106 -10.15 -11.31 6.24
CA THR A 106 -10.59 -10.38 7.29
C THR A 106 -11.09 -11.08 8.55
N GLU A 107 -11.70 -12.26 8.44
CA GLU A 107 -12.15 -13.02 9.61
C GLU A 107 -10.98 -13.49 10.48
N ILE A 108 -9.89 -13.93 9.88
CA ILE A 108 -8.69 -14.47 10.54
C ILE A 108 -7.50 -13.51 10.38
N GLY A 109 -7.17 -13.16 9.14
CA GLY A 109 -5.97 -12.39 8.81
C GLY A 109 -5.97 -10.97 9.38
N SER A 110 -7.12 -10.40 9.73
CA SER A 110 -7.19 -9.08 10.38
C SER A 110 -6.98 -9.13 11.89
N GLN A 111 -6.88 -10.32 12.50
CA GLN A 111 -6.88 -10.51 13.95
C GLN A 111 -5.58 -11.14 14.42
N ARG A 112 -4.96 -10.58 15.47
CA ARG A 112 -3.80 -11.16 16.14
C ARG A 112 -4.04 -11.29 17.65
N SER A 113 -3.44 -12.29 18.28
CA SER A 113 -3.69 -12.64 19.68
C SER A 113 -3.00 -11.70 20.69
N GLY A 114 -2.21 -10.75 20.23
CA GLY A 114 -1.49 -9.78 21.05
C GLY A 114 -0.45 -9.04 20.22
N THR A 115 0.19 -8.07 20.85
CA THR A 115 1.24 -7.25 20.22
C THR A 115 2.49 -7.27 21.09
N VAL A 116 3.66 -7.29 20.48
CA VAL A 116 4.94 -7.21 21.18
C VAL A 116 5.05 -5.88 21.94
N ILE A 117 5.55 -5.93 23.17
CA ILE A 117 5.83 -4.75 23.99
C ILE A 117 7.20 -4.20 23.59
N GLY A 118 7.22 -2.95 23.13
CA GLY A 118 8.44 -2.34 22.63
C GLY A 118 8.95 -2.99 21.32
N ARG A 119 10.28 -2.94 21.10
CA ARG A 119 10.89 -3.48 19.86
C ARG A 119 11.39 -4.91 20.11
N ASN A 120 10.52 -5.89 19.84
CA ASN A 120 10.86 -7.32 19.87
C ASN A 120 11.52 -7.78 21.20
N SER A 121 10.95 -7.35 22.32
CA SER A 121 11.41 -7.72 23.66
C SER A 121 11.24 -9.22 24.01
N GLY A 122 10.38 -9.92 23.24
CA GLY A 122 9.92 -11.25 23.55
C GLY A 122 8.73 -11.28 24.51
N GLU A 123 8.31 -10.11 25.02
CA GLU A 123 7.12 -9.96 25.84
C GLU A 123 5.95 -9.43 25.02
N TYR A 124 4.74 -9.92 25.31
CA TYR A 124 3.52 -9.57 24.58
C TYR A 124 2.45 -9.11 25.54
N ASP A 125 1.63 -8.16 25.08
CA ASP A 125 0.51 -7.64 25.87
C ASP A 125 -0.64 -8.66 26.01
N ASN A 126 -0.66 -9.69 25.13
CA ASN A 126 -1.69 -10.74 25.07
C ASN A 126 -3.12 -10.19 24.96
N THR A 127 -3.26 -8.99 24.44
CA THR A 127 -4.54 -8.34 24.18
C THR A 127 -4.89 -8.57 22.72
N PRO A 128 -6.02 -9.24 22.40
CA PRO A 128 -6.46 -9.40 21.02
C PRO A 128 -6.56 -8.05 20.29
N TYR A 129 -6.00 -7.98 19.10
CA TYR A 129 -5.94 -6.77 18.32
C TYR A 129 -6.35 -7.04 16.87
N GLY A 130 -7.16 -6.15 16.30
CA GLY A 130 -7.59 -6.33 14.92
C GLY A 130 -8.40 -5.17 14.40
N GLY A 131 -8.85 -5.33 13.17
CA GLY A 131 -9.67 -4.37 12.44
C GLY A 131 -9.43 -4.50 10.94
N PHE A 132 -10.42 -4.11 10.15
CA PHE A 132 -10.33 -4.09 8.70
C PHE A 132 -11.33 -3.08 8.14
N TYR A 133 -11.16 -2.76 6.86
CA TYR A 133 -12.08 -1.92 6.09
C TYR A 133 -12.93 -2.81 5.19
N THR A 134 -14.25 -2.57 5.17
CA THR A 134 -15.11 -3.12 4.13
C THR A 134 -14.78 -2.47 2.79
N GLN A 135 -15.21 -3.07 1.69
CA GLN A 135 -15.02 -2.47 0.37
C GLN A 135 -15.72 -1.11 0.26
N GLU A 136 -16.88 -0.97 0.90
CA GLU A 136 -17.64 0.27 0.96
C GLU A 136 -16.87 1.36 1.73
N GLN A 137 -16.25 1.00 2.86
CA GLN A 137 -15.41 1.94 3.61
C GLN A 137 -14.15 2.34 2.83
N ALA A 138 -13.53 1.40 2.10
CA ALA A 138 -12.40 1.72 1.24
C ALA A 138 -12.79 2.69 0.11
N LYS A 139 -13.95 2.49 -0.52
CA LYS A 139 -14.51 3.43 -1.51
C LYS A 139 -14.80 4.80 -0.91
N GLU A 140 -15.33 4.85 0.31
CA GLU A 140 -15.55 6.10 1.04
C GLU A 140 -14.24 6.89 1.22
N ILE A 141 -13.14 6.21 1.54
CA ILE A 141 -11.80 6.84 1.62
C ILE A 141 -11.33 7.33 0.26
N VAL A 142 -11.52 6.55 -0.80
CA VAL A 142 -11.18 6.96 -2.17
C VAL A 142 -11.93 8.23 -2.57
N ASP A 143 -13.23 8.29 -2.33
CA ASP A 143 -14.07 9.44 -2.66
C ASP A 143 -13.67 10.67 -1.83
N TYR A 144 -13.46 10.49 -0.53
CA TYR A 144 -13.01 11.55 0.38
C TYR A 144 -11.66 12.16 -0.04
N ALA A 145 -10.73 11.31 -0.48
CA ALA A 145 -9.44 11.76 -1.01
C ALA A 145 -9.60 12.48 -2.35
N ALA A 146 -10.45 11.96 -3.24
CA ALA A 146 -10.70 12.56 -4.56
C ALA A 146 -11.27 13.98 -4.47
N GLU A 147 -12.15 14.27 -3.51
CA GLU A 147 -12.64 15.62 -3.23
C GLU A 147 -11.51 16.62 -2.86
N ARG A 148 -10.34 16.10 -2.47
CA ARG A 148 -9.13 16.85 -2.10
C ARG A 148 -8.03 16.74 -3.14
N TYR A 149 -8.35 16.23 -4.33
CA TYR A 149 -7.39 16.01 -5.43
C TYR A 149 -6.23 15.08 -5.03
N ILE A 150 -6.52 14.11 -4.14
CA ILE A 150 -5.57 13.08 -3.70
C ILE A 150 -6.02 11.74 -4.29
N THR A 151 -5.12 11.08 -5.00
CA THR A 151 -5.33 9.70 -5.46
C THR A 151 -4.80 8.73 -4.40
N VAL A 152 -5.63 7.76 -4.04
CA VAL A 152 -5.22 6.65 -3.15
C VAL A 152 -4.55 5.58 -4.00
N VAL A 153 -3.28 5.30 -3.73
CA VAL A 153 -2.51 4.20 -4.31
C VAL A 153 -2.50 3.07 -3.29
N PRO A 154 -3.29 2.00 -3.49
CA PRO A 154 -3.34 0.90 -2.55
C PRO A 154 -2.11 0.01 -2.70
N GLU A 155 -1.66 -0.58 -1.59
CA GLU A 155 -0.62 -1.60 -1.57
C GLU A 155 -1.15 -2.92 -1.03
N ILE A 156 -0.97 -3.98 -1.81
CA ILE A 156 -1.02 -5.37 -1.39
C ILE A 156 0.39 -5.91 -1.60
N ASP A 157 1.11 -6.07 -0.53
CA ASP A 157 2.49 -6.51 -0.57
C ASP A 157 2.61 -8.00 -0.89
N LEU A 158 3.55 -8.35 -1.77
CA LEU A 158 3.81 -9.73 -2.22
C LEU A 158 5.25 -9.90 -2.72
N PRO A 159 5.79 -11.12 -2.77
CA PRO A 159 5.27 -12.37 -2.19
C PRO A 159 5.65 -12.57 -0.72
N GLY A 160 6.47 -11.67 -0.16
CA GLY A 160 6.73 -11.51 1.27
C GLY A 160 5.57 -10.80 1.98
N HIS A 161 5.71 -10.55 3.29
CA HIS A 161 4.75 -9.81 4.09
C HIS A 161 3.29 -10.31 3.99
N MET A 162 3.14 -11.62 3.80
CA MET A 162 1.86 -12.30 3.57
C MET A 162 1.44 -13.26 4.69
N LEU A 163 2.10 -13.19 5.85
CA LEU A 163 1.82 -14.14 6.94
C LEU A 163 0.36 -14.06 7.44
N ALA A 164 -0.23 -12.87 7.45
CA ALA A 164 -1.65 -12.71 7.79
C ALA A 164 -2.57 -13.45 6.78
N ALA A 165 -2.25 -13.40 5.49
CA ALA A 165 -2.96 -14.16 4.46
C ALA A 165 -2.72 -15.66 4.60
N LEU A 166 -1.51 -16.09 4.93
CA LEU A 166 -1.16 -17.50 5.17
C LEU A 166 -1.86 -18.05 6.42
N ALA A 167 -2.06 -17.24 7.46
CA ALA A 167 -2.84 -17.64 8.63
C ALA A 167 -4.30 -17.93 8.26
N ALA A 168 -4.85 -17.20 7.29
CA ALA A 168 -6.19 -17.38 6.78
C ALA A 168 -6.32 -18.56 5.79
N TYR A 169 -5.31 -18.75 4.92
CA TYR A 169 -5.25 -19.73 3.84
C TYR A 169 -3.89 -20.43 3.82
N PRO A 170 -3.65 -21.39 4.73
CA PRO A 170 -2.33 -22.01 4.91
C PRO A 170 -1.81 -22.76 3.67
N GLU A 171 -2.72 -23.20 2.80
CA GLU A 171 -2.39 -23.89 1.54
C GLU A 171 -1.62 -23.01 0.54
N LEU A 172 -1.65 -21.68 0.73
CA LEU A 172 -0.91 -20.73 -0.09
C LEU A 172 0.57 -20.66 0.29
N GLY A 173 0.97 -21.17 1.46
CA GLY A 173 2.35 -21.22 1.92
C GLY A 173 3.10 -22.47 1.50
N CYS A 174 4.42 -22.43 1.61
CA CYS A 174 5.27 -23.56 1.23
C CYS A 174 5.14 -24.77 2.16
N THR A 175 4.90 -24.54 3.45
CA THR A 175 4.81 -25.59 4.47
C THR A 175 3.38 -26.08 4.73
N GLY A 176 2.36 -25.33 4.29
CA GLY A 176 0.96 -25.63 4.56
C GLY A 176 0.50 -25.31 5.98
N GLY A 177 1.33 -24.62 6.75
CA GLY A 177 1.01 -24.17 8.11
C GLY A 177 1.22 -25.23 9.21
N PRO A 178 0.65 -25.02 10.40
CA PRO A 178 -0.18 -23.87 10.75
C PRO A 178 0.62 -22.55 10.80
N TYR A 179 -0.05 -21.44 10.46
CA TYR A 179 0.51 -20.10 10.55
C TYR A 179 -0.36 -19.25 11.48
N GLU A 180 0.24 -18.23 12.10
CA GLU A 180 -0.44 -17.23 12.92
C GLU A 180 -0.17 -15.83 12.39
N VAL A 181 -1.13 -14.92 12.52
CA VAL A 181 -0.93 -13.49 12.24
C VAL A 181 0.16 -12.96 13.16
N TRP A 182 1.14 -12.30 12.60
CA TRP A 182 2.35 -11.97 13.34
C TRP A 182 2.11 -10.91 14.41
N ARG A 183 2.84 -11.03 15.52
CA ARG A 183 2.65 -10.17 16.71
C ARG A 183 3.83 -9.25 16.98
N GLN A 184 4.87 -9.30 16.16
CA GLN A 184 6.13 -8.58 16.37
C GLN A 184 6.59 -7.85 15.10
N TRP A 185 7.66 -7.07 15.22
CA TRP A 185 8.32 -6.39 14.12
C TRP A 185 9.30 -7.31 13.41
N GLY A 186 9.54 -7.04 12.14
CA GLY A 186 10.53 -7.70 11.32
C GLY A 186 9.94 -8.36 10.09
N VAL A 187 10.65 -9.34 9.56
CA VAL A 187 10.34 -10.06 8.32
C VAL A 187 10.10 -11.52 8.64
N ALA A 188 8.92 -12.03 8.29
CA ALA A 188 8.58 -13.44 8.47
C ALA A 188 9.24 -14.31 7.37
N ASP A 189 9.76 -15.47 7.76
CA ASP A 189 10.32 -16.43 6.80
C ASP A 189 9.28 -17.07 5.88
N ASP A 190 8.03 -17.11 6.32
CA ASP A 190 6.93 -17.72 5.59
C ASP A 190 6.30 -16.74 4.61
N VAL A 191 6.40 -17.07 3.33
CA VAL A 191 5.96 -16.25 2.20
C VAL A 191 5.04 -17.06 1.29
N LEU A 192 4.37 -16.42 0.34
CA LEU A 192 3.56 -17.11 -0.66
C LEU A 192 4.39 -18.15 -1.43
N CYS A 193 3.83 -19.33 -1.65
CA CYS A 193 4.47 -20.40 -2.39
C CYS A 193 4.46 -20.13 -3.90
N ALA A 194 5.53 -19.55 -4.43
CA ALA A 194 5.65 -19.20 -5.84
C ALA A 194 5.57 -20.40 -6.81
N GLY A 195 5.70 -21.62 -6.30
CA GLY A 195 5.53 -22.87 -7.05
C GLY A 195 4.08 -23.39 -7.12
N ASN A 196 3.13 -22.72 -6.44
CA ASN A 196 1.74 -23.13 -6.37
C ASN A 196 0.87 -22.27 -7.29
N ASP A 197 0.20 -22.88 -8.28
CA ASP A 197 -0.68 -22.15 -9.20
C ASP A 197 -1.88 -21.50 -8.49
N GLN A 198 -2.32 -22.05 -7.36
CA GLN A 198 -3.37 -21.44 -6.56
C GLN A 198 -2.97 -20.07 -6.00
N VAL A 199 -1.67 -19.84 -5.77
CA VAL A 199 -1.15 -18.54 -5.35
C VAL A 199 -1.31 -17.50 -6.45
N LEU A 200 -0.97 -17.84 -7.68
CA LEU A 200 -1.16 -16.93 -8.82
C LEU A 200 -2.63 -16.56 -9.01
N LYS A 201 -3.50 -17.57 -8.91
CA LYS A 201 -4.96 -17.36 -8.98
C LYS A 201 -5.49 -16.52 -7.82
N PHE A 202 -5.02 -16.77 -6.61
CA PHE A 202 -5.36 -15.98 -5.43
C PHE A 202 -4.98 -14.49 -5.63
N LEU A 203 -3.78 -14.22 -6.11
CA LEU A 203 -3.32 -12.87 -6.38
C LEU A 203 -4.16 -12.18 -7.46
N GLU A 204 -4.44 -12.85 -8.58
CA GLU A 204 -5.32 -12.32 -9.62
C GLU A 204 -6.72 -11.97 -9.08
N ASP A 205 -7.29 -12.82 -8.25
CA ASP A 205 -8.60 -12.61 -7.64
C ASP A 205 -8.59 -11.43 -6.66
N VAL A 206 -7.55 -11.31 -5.83
CA VAL A 206 -7.37 -10.19 -4.89
C VAL A 206 -7.21 -8.87 -5.64
N TYR A 207 -6.30 -8.82 -6.62
CA TYR A 207 -6.10 -7.61 -7.42
C TYR A 207 -7.30 -7.29 -8.30
N GLY A 208 -8.04 -8.31 -8.75
CA GLY A 208 -9.31 -8.11 -9.47
C GLY A 208 -10.33 -7.34 -8.65
N GLU A 209 -10.53 -7.70 -7.37
CA GLU A 209 -11.40 -6.93 -6.48
C GLU A 209 -10.81 -5.56 -6.11
N LEU A 210 -9.48 -5.48 -5.94
CA LEU A 210 -8.79 -4.22 -5.60
C LEU A 210 -9.02 -3.14 -6.65
N ILE A 211 -8.87 -3.45 -7.93
CA ILE A 211 -9.04 -2.48 -9.03
C ILE A 211 -10.48 -2.01 -9.22
N GLU A 212 -11.48 -2.75 -8.71
CA GLU A 212 -12.88 -2.32 -8.67
C GLU A 212 -13.14 -1.27 -7.55
N ILE A 213 -12.28 -1.25 -6.54
CA ILE A 213 -12.36 -0.31 -5.41
C ILE A 213 -11.56 0.95 -5.70
N PHE A 214 -10.33 0.78 -6.22
CA PHE A 214 -9.35 1.86 -6.38
C PHE A 214 -9.18 2.23 -7.85
N PRO A 215 -9.58 3.44 -8.25
CA PRO A 215 -9.45 3.91 -9.64
C PRO A 215 -8.04 4.37 -10.00
N SER A 216 -7.08 4.27 -9.09
CA SER A 216 -5.70 4.69 -9.30
C SER A 216 -5.08 4.01 -10.53
N GLU A 217 -4.40 4.77 -11.37
CA GLU A 217 -3.56 4.23 -12.43
C GLU A 217 -2.48 3.30 -11.88
N TYR A 218 -1.95 3.65 -10.71
CA TYR A 218 -0.87 2.91 -10.04
C TYR A 218 -1.42 2.03 -8.91
N ILE A 219 -0.95 0.78 -8.88
CA ILE A 219 -1.16 -0.18 -7.80
C ILE A 219 0.21 -0.57 -7.25
N HIS A 220 0.40 -0.42 -5.95
CA HIS A 220 1.65 -0.82 -5.31
C HIS A 220 1.60 -2.30 -4.95
N VAL A 221 2.62 -3.04 -5.36
CA VAL A 221 2.69 -4.51 -5.18
C VAL A 221 3.71 -4.93 -4.11
N GLY A 222 4.32 -3.96 -3.41
CA GLY A 222 5.37 -4.23 -2.45
C GLY A 222 6.63 -4.79 -3.11
N GLY A 223 6.96 -6.03 -2.81
CA GLY A 223 8.07 -6.77 -3.40
C GLY A 223 9.32 -6.77 -2.55
N ASP A 224 9.30 -6.07 -1.41
CA ASP A 224 10.40 -5.94 -0.48
C ASP A 224 10.58 -7.16 0.43
N GLU A 225 11.79 -7.27 0.95
CA GLU A 225 12.18 -8.13 2.06
C GLU A 225 11.66 -9.59 1.97
N CYS A 226 11.50 -10.14 0.76
CA CYS A 226 10.98 -11.51 0.60
C CYS A 226 12.07 -12.56 0.88
N PRO A 227 12.02 -13.29 2.01
CA PRO A 227 12.99 -14.35 2.29
C PRO A 227 12.86 -15.52 1.32
N LYS A 228 13.99 -16.06 0.86
CA LYS A 228 14.02 -17.17 -0.10
C LYS A 228 14.12 -18.54 0.59
N VAL A 229 14.34 -18.57 1.91
CA VAL A 229 14.63 -19.78 2.70
C VAL A 229 13.57 -20.88 2.58
N ARG A 230 12.29 -20.50 2.43
CA ARG A 230 11.21 -21.47 2.21
C ARG A 230 11.22 -22.00 0.78
N TRP A 231 11.46 -21.16 -0.20
CA TRP A 231 11.50 -21.56 -1.62
C TRP A 231 12.66 -22.49 -1.94
N GLU A 232 13.82 -22.29 -1.32
CA GLU A 232 14.99 -23.18 -1.47
C GLU A 232 14.67 -24.63 -1.13
N LYS A 233 13.80 -24.86 -0.15
CA LYS A 233 13.44 -26.18 0.37
C LYS A 233 12.09 -26.69 -0.15
N CYS A 234 11.30 -25.85 -0.80
CA CYS A 234 9.95 -26.19 -1.25
C CYS A 234 9.98 -26.98 -2.57
N PRO A 235 9.50 -28.23 -2.60
CA PRO A 235 9.50 -29.00 -3.85
C PRO A 235 8.71 -28.34 -4.98
N LYS A 236 7.61 -27.66 -4.68
CA LYS A 236 6.79 -26.94 -5.68
C LYS A 236 7.57 -25.77 -6.28
N CYS A 237 8.24 -24.95 -5.44
CA CYS A 237 9.05 -23.83 -5.92
C CYS A 237 10.25 -24.31 -6.74
N GLN A 238 10.95 -25.36 -6.29
CA GLN A 238 12.07 -25.93 -7.05
C GLN A 238 11.62 -26.58 -8.37
N ALA A 239 10.43 -27.20 -8.40
CA ALA A 239 9.84 -27.69 -9.66
C ALA A 239 9.50 -26.53 -10.63
N ARG A 240 8.97 -25.43 -10.15
CA ARG A 240 8.69 -24.22 -10.93
C ARG A 240 9.97 -23.61 -11.50
N ILE A 241 11.01 -23.45 -10.66
CA ILE A 241 12.33 -22.98 -11.08
C ILE A 241 12.88 -23.83 -12.23
N LYS A 242 12.78 -25.16 -12.08
CA LYS A 242 13.24 -26.10 -13.11
C LYS A 242 12.41 -25.96 -14.39
N ALA A 243 11.09 -25.90 -14.29
CA ALA A 243 10.18 -25.79 -15.44
C ALA A 243 10.39 -24.49 -16.23
N LEU A 244 10.67 -23.39 -15.53
CA LEU A 244 10.98 -22.10 -16.14
C LEU A 244 12.45 -21.95 -16.60
N GLY A 245 13.30 -22.93 -16.30
CA GLY A 245 14.73 -22.89 -16.63
C GLY A 245 15.52 -21.79 -15.91
N LEU A 246 15.03 -21.35 -14.73
CA LEU A 246 15.68 -20.31 -13.94
C LEU A 246 17.01 -20.82 -13.37
N LYS A 247 18.05 -20.03 -13.52
CA LYS A 247 19.41 -20.38 -13.07
C LYS A 247 20.01 -19.23 -12.29
N SER A 248 20.76 -19.56 -11.26
CA SER A 248 21.59 -18.57 -10.57
C SER A 248 22.75 -18.12 -11.46
N ASP A 249 23.15 -16.89 -11.30
CA ASP A 249 24.39 -16.34 -11.85
C ASP A 249 25.16 -15.58 -10.74
N LYS A 250 26.16 -14.78 -11.14
CA LYS A 250 26.97 -14.01 -10.19
C LYS A 250 26.22 -12.90 -9.46
N ASN A 251 25.08 -12.46 -9.98
CA ASN A 251 24.32 -11.31 -9.47
C ASN A 251 23.03 -11.75 -8.77
N HIS A 252 22.39 -12.84 -9.25
CA HIS A 252 21.07 -13.25 -8.80
C HIS A 252 20.97 -14.76 -8.59
N SER A 253 20.32 -15.15 -7.51
CA SER A 253 19.92 -16.53 -7.28
C SER A 253 18.73 -16.93 -8.17
N LYS A 254 18.52 -18.22 -8.34
CA LYS A 254 17.34 -18.74 -9.04
C LYS A 254 16.04 -18.46 -8.28
N GLU A 255 16.11 -18.29 -6.97
CA GLU A 255 14.98 -17.91 -6.10
C GLU A 255 14.62 -16.43 -6.26
N GLU A 256 15.58 -15.52 -6.40
CA GLU A 256 15.31 -14.12 -6.77
C GLU A 256 14.65 -14.04 -8.16
N ARG A 257 15.08 -14.86 -9.11
CA ARG A 257 14.42 -14.96 -10.43
C ARG A 257 13.00 -15.53 -10.33
N LEU A 258 12.73 -16.40 -9.33
CA LEU A 258 11.38 -16.87 -9.04
C LEU A 258 10.50 -15.73 -8.48
N GLN A 259 11.06 -14.83 -7.67
CA GLN A 259 10.35 -13.62 -7.23
C GLN A 259 10.00 -12.75 -8.43
N SER A 260 10.96 -12.48 -9.31
CA SER A 260 10.74 -11.75 -10.55
C SER A 260 9.62 -12.37 -11.40
N PHE A 261 9.53 -13.71 -11.47
CA PHE A 261 8.42 -14.39 -12.15
C PHE A 261 7.06 -14.01 -11.55
N VAL A 262 6.93 -13.98 -10.22
CA VAL A 262 5.66 -13.60 -9.55
C VAL A 262 5.32 -12.13 -9.82
N ILE A 263 6.30 -11.24 -9.67
CA ILE A 263 6.11 -9.80 -9.94
C ILE A 263 5.68 -9.56 -11.39
N ASN A 264 6.37 -10.16 -12.37
CA ASN A 264 6.01 -10.04 -13.79
C ASN A 264 4.62 -10.61 -14.10
N HIS A 265 4.20 -11.68 -13.41
CA HIS A 265 2.86 -12.24 -13.57
C HIS A 265 1.79 -11.23 -13.18
N ILE A 266 1.96 -10.58 -12.02
CA ILE A 266 1.02 -9.58 -11.52
C ILE A 266 1.12 -8.27 -12.32
N GLU A 267 2.32 -7.85 -12.73
CA GLU A 267 2.47 -6.72 -13.63
C GLU A 267 1.65 -6.93 -14.91
N LYS A 268 1.80 -8.09 -15.55
CA LYS A 268 1.04 -8.42 -16.75
C LYS A 268 -0.47 -8.38 -16.50
N PHE A 269 -0.93 -9.00 -15.41
CA PHE A 269 -2.35 -8.99 -15.03
C PHE A 269 -2.87 -7.56 -14.88
N LEU A 270 -2.18 -6.71 -14.13
CA LEU A 270 -2.59 -5.33 -13.90
C LEU A 270 -2.50 -4.47 -15.18
N ASN A 271 -1.46 -4.65 -16.00
CA ASN A 271 -1.35 -3.97 -17.29
C ASN A 271 -2.49 -4.35 -18.25
N ASP A 272 -2.89 -5.62 -18.31
CA ASP A 272 -4.04 -6.11 -19.10
C ASP A 272 -5.37 -5.46 -18.62
N HIS A 273 -5.42 -4.95 -17.38
CA HIS A 273 -6.55 -4.20 -16.82
C HIS A 273 -6.33 -2.67 -16.82
N GLY A 274 -5.34 -2.18 -17.56
CA GLY A 274 -5.06 -0.74 -17.70
C GLY A 274 -4.45 -0.08 -16.47
N ARG A 275 -3.79 -0.87 -15.62
CA ARG A 275 -3.08 -0.39 -14.42
C ARG A 275 -1.58 -0.56 -14.57
N GLN A 276 -0.81 0.25 -13.84
CA GLN A 276 0.64 0.19 -13.74
C GLN A 276 1.05 -0.24 -12.33
N ILE A 277 2.14 -0.98 -12.20
CA ILE A 277 2.65 -1.32 -10.87
C ILE A 277 3.67 -0.32 -10.37
N ILE A 278 3.67 -0.14 -9.04
CA ILE A 278 4.80 0.40 -8.27
C ILE A 278 5.29 -0.72 -7.36
N GLY A 279 6.58 -0.82 -7.13
CA GLY A 279 7.16 -1.71 -6.12
C GLY A 279 8.35 -1.08 -5.45
N TRP A 280 8.74 -1.63 -4.31
CA TRP A 280 10.01 -1.30 -3.68
C TRP A 280 11.17 -1.75 -4.58
N ASP A 281 12.36 -1.24 -4.34
CA ASP A 281 13.50 -1.49 -5.25
C ASP A 281 13.90 -2.95 -5.36
N GLU A 282 13.51 -3.82 -4.40
CA GLU A 282 13.71 -5.27 -4.47
C GLU A 282 12.92 -5.96 -5.60
N ILE A 283 11.93 -5.31 -6.24
CA ILE A 283 11.33 -5.87 -7.47
C ILE A 283 12.33 -5.97 -8.63
N LEU A 284 13.48 -5.31 -8.52
CA LEU A 284 14.58 -5.44 -9.49
C LEU A 284 15.41 -6.70 -9.28
N GLU A 285 15.27 -7.39 -8.14
CA GLU A 285 15.96 -8.63 -7.86
C GLU A 285 15.53 -9.74 -8.83
N GLY A 286 16.52 -10.37 -9.44
CA GLY A 286 16.28 -11.51 -10.35
C GLY A 286 15.75 -11.18 -11.72
N GLY A 287 15.39 -9.93 -12.01
CA GLY A 287 14.90 -9.48 -13.32
C GLY A 287 14.12 -8.17 -13.23
N LEU A 288 13.80 -7.61 -14.37
CA LEU A 288 13.03 -6.36 -14.45
C LEU A 288 11.57 -6.65 -14.78
N ALA A 289 10.67 -5.91 -14.16
CA ALA A 289 9.30 -5.72 -14.61
C ALA A 289 9.31 -4.49 -15.56
N PRO A 290 9.08 -4.66 -16.88
CA PRO A 290 9.49 -3.65 -17.86
C PRO A 290 8.70 -2.34 -17.77
N ASN A 291 7.49 -2.35 -17.21
CA ASN A 291 6.63 -1.17 -17.09
C ASN A 291 6.45 -0.73 -15.64
N ALA A 292 7.20 -1.32 -14.71
CA ALA A 292 7.08 -0.99 -13.30
C ALA A 292 7.74 0.34 -12.96
N THR A 293 7.11 1.08 -12.06
CA THR A 293 7.74 2.18 -11.34
C THR A 293 8.41 1.62 -10.09
N VAL A 294 9.61 2.10 -9.79
CA VAL A 294 10.40 1.67 -8.61
C VAL A 294 10.43 2.80 -7.59
N MET A 295 10.26 2.43 -6.33
CA MET A 295 10.21 3.36 -5.21
C MET A 295 11.37 3.13 -4.26
#